data_dcb2e4259dd6c0479a7b9d63ef324d70
#
_entry.id   dcb2e4259dd6c0479a7b9d63ef324d70
#
_cell.length_a   1.000
_cell.length_b   1.000
_cell.length_c   1.000
_cell.angle_alpha   90.00
_cell.angle_beta   90.00
_cell.angle_gamma   90.00
#
_symmetry.space_group_name_H-M   'P 1'
#
loop_
_entity.id
_entity.type
_entity.pdbx_description
1 polymer ?
#
loop_
_entity_poly.entity_id
_entity_poly.type
_entity_poly.pdbx_seq_one_letter_code
_entity_poly.pdbx_strand_id
1 'polypeptide(L)'
;MQDSFIESLESRGLTRRAFLGFCGTIAAAIGIEGVTAADVAEAIESNSLIGTNGGLGQGGLAPVIWMELGSCTGCTESFAQSDNPDPATLLLEYLALNYAETLSAAAGYSLEEAREETIEAAKGKYVVVIEGAVMTRYDGEILRIAGAPTCAPHESHLLHTCKNAAAVIAAGSCAVDGGFCAAYPNPGNAEGVQKYLKDNGVSTPVVNLPSCPVNPANLVAVIVQYLLLGAESVVAGLNEFNMPSSMYGQTIHDNCERRGHFENGEFVYEFGSEEEAKGYCLYALGCKGPQTKANCPQVRWNRRVSWCVASGAPCIGCCNGDPRVTVRNWIDVDSPFLGRLKTLRLGSIAFQPTPIALGVTGLLTAALVVHGIGMKATGRTKGGAPFEKEREWDVKHGKKEPSTVPVVEEQVIVDIEEGK
;
A
#
# COMPACT_ATOMS: atom_id res chain seq x y z
N MET A 1 30.18 -12.99 15.68
CA MET A 1 29.66 -13.84 14.59
C MET A 1 30.47 -15.13 14.55
N GLN A 2 29.78 -16.26 14.65
CA GLN A 2 30.42 -17.58 14.58
C GLN A 2 30.81 -17.92 13.14
N ASP A 3 31.92 -18.61 12.94
CA ASP A 3 32.40 -18.95 11.59
C ASP A 3 31.39 -19.78 10.80
N SER A 4 30.64 -20.67 11.48
CA SER A 4 29.57 -21.47 10.88
C SER A 4 28.40 -20.64 10.34
N PHE A 5 28.10 -19.49 10.96
CA PHE A 5 27.06 -18.58 10.49
C PHE A 5 27.53 -17.84 9.23
N ILE A 6 28.79 -17.41 9.20
CA ILE A 6 29.39 -16.77 8.02
C ILE A 6 29.43 -17.74 6.84
N GLU A 7 29.84 -18.99 7.06
CA GLU A 7 29.83 -20.02 6.02
C GLU A 7 28.43 -20.28 5.48
N SER A 8 27.39 -20.25 6.35
CA SER A 8 25.99 -20.35 5.93
C SER A 8 25.54 -19.16 5.06
N LEU A 9 25.95 -17.95 5.38
CA LEU A 9 25.68 -16.75 4.57
C LEU A 9 26.38 -16.82 3.21
N GLU A 10 27.65 -17.23 3.20
CA GLU A 10 28.45 -17.33 1.97
C GLU A 10 27.95 -18.45 1.05
N SER A 11 27.48 -19.55 1.60
CA SER A 11 26.86 -20.64 0.82
C SER A 11 25.58 -20.19 0.10
N ARG A 12 24.95 -19.12 0.59
CA ARG A 12 23.76 -18.48 0.00
C ARG A 12 24.09 -17.25 -0.86
N GLY A 13 25.37 -17.00 -1.13
CA GLY A 13 25.81 -15.88 -1.96
C GLY A 13 25.89 -14.52 -1.26
N LEU A 14 25.64 -14.47 0.06
CA LEU A 14 25.76 -13.26 0.85
C LEU A 14 27.16 -13.14 1.45
N THR A 15 27.91 -12.12 1.04
CA THR A 15 29.20 -11.84 1.67
C THR A 15 29.01 -11.22 3.06
N ARG A 16 29.92 -11.47 3.99
CA ARG A 16 29.95 -10.83 5.31
C ARG A 16 29.80 -9.31 5.24
N ARG A 17 30.39 -8.66 4.24
CA ARG A 17 30.33 -7.23 4.02
C ARG A 17 28.91 -6.76 3.63
N ALA A 18 28.25 -7.51 2.75
CA ALA A 18 26.88 -7.23 2.35
C ALA A 18 25.91 -7.39 3.54
N PHE A 19 26.09 -8.46 4.32
CA PHE A 19 25.32 -8.72 5.53
C PHE A 19 25.49 -7.61 6.60
N LEU A 20 26.72 -7.18 6.89
CA LEU A 20 26.96 -6.08 7.83
C LEU A 20 26.45 -4.74 7.29
N GLY A 21 26.50 -4.51 5.98
CA GLY A 21 25.88 -3.35 5.34
C GLY A 21 24.35 -3.35 5.53
N PHE A 22 23.73 -4.49 5.37
CA PHE A 22 22.31 -4.71 5.64
C PHE A 22 21.97 -4.43 7.12
N CYS A 23 22.71 -5.01 8.06
CA CYS A 23 22.52 -4.74 9.50
C CYS A 23 22.67 -3.25 9.83
N GLY A 24 23.60 -2.55 9.19
CA GLY A 24 23.79 -1.11 9.34
C GLY A 24 22.61 -0.30 8.82
N THR A 25 22.05 -0.72 7.69
CA THR A 25 20.84 -0.09 7.12
C THR A 25 19.65 -0.27 8.06
N ILE A 26 19.49 -1.46 8.62
CA ILE A 26 18.43 -1.77 9.60
C ILE A 26 18.63 -0.94 10.88
N ALA A 27 19.82 -0.93 11.45
CA ALA A 27 20.11 -0.16 12.65
C ALA A 27 19.78 1.33 12.45
N ALA A 28 20.15 1.90 11.30
CA ALA A 28 19.82 3.27 10.95
C ALA A 28 18.31 3.50 10.75
N ALA A 29 17.59 2.53 10.17
CA ALA A 29 16.16 2.62 9.95
C ALA A 29 15.35 2.46 11.24
N ILE A 30 15.77 1.57 12.13
CA ILE A 30 15.17 1.39 13.48
C ILE A 30 15.27 2.68 14.29
N GLY A 31 16.37 3.44 14.13
CA GLY A 31 16.54 4.75 14.78
C GLY A 31 16.54 4.72 16.31
N ILE A 32 16.82 3.56 16.92
CA ILE A 32 17.00 3.44 18.36
C ILE A 32 18.42 3.89 18.70
N GLU A 33 18.52 4.88 19.57
CA GLU A 33 19.81 5.40 20.01
C GLU A 33 20.65 4.27 20.65
N GLY A 34 21.87 4.06 20.15
CA GLY A 34 22.78 3.03 20.64
C GLY A 34 22.70 1.67 19.93
N VAL A 35 21.73 1.43 19.06
CA VAL A 35 21.69 0.20 18.24
C VAL A 35 22.66 0.32 17.07
N THR A 36 23.62 -0.59 17.03
CA THR A 36 24.65 -0.65 15.97
C THR A 36 24.39 -1.79 15.00
N ALA A 37 25.07 -1.76 13.84
CA ALA A 37 25.07 -2.88 12.90
C ALA A 37 25.52 -4.20 13.54
N ALA A 38 26.39 -4.13 14.55
CA ALA A 38 26.86 -5.29 15.28
C ALA A 38 25.76 -5.89 16.18
N ASP A 39 24.97 -5.04 16.85
CA ASP A 39 23.85 -5.49 17.68
C ASP A 39 22.77 -6.16 16.84
N VAL A 40 22.47 -5.60 15.68
CA VAL A 40 21.54 -6.23 14.69
C VAL A 40 22.12 -7.55 14.19
N ALA A 41 23.41 -7.62 13.86
CA ALA A 41 24.06 -8.84 13.43
C ALA A 41 24.06 -9.92 14.52
N GLU A 42 24.31 -9.54 15.79
CA GLU A 42 24.25 -10.46 16.92
C GLU A 42 22.82 -10.93 17.20
N ALA A 43 21.81 -10.05 17.05
CA ALA A 43 20.40 -10.42 17.16
C ALA A 43 19.99 -11.41 16.08
N ILE A 44 20.47 -11.26 14.85
CA ILE A 44 20.22 -12.23 13.75
C ILE A 44 20.92 -13.56 14.04
N GLU A 45 22.16 -13.52 14.50
CA GLU A 45 22.93 -14.72 14.81
C GLU A 45 22.40 -15.47 16.05
N SER A 46 22.05 -14.76 17.11
CA SER A 46 21.57 -15.33 18.38
C SER A 46 20.10 -15.76 18.35
N ASN A 47 19.32 -14.98 17.63
CA ASN A 47 17.92 -15.27 17.46
C ASN A 47 17.76 -16.25 16.33
N SER A 48 18.18 -17.47 16.44
CA SER A 48 18.03 -18.56 15.47
C SER A 48 16.74 -18.49 14.61
N LEU A 49 16.50 -17.32 14.03
CA LEU A 49 15.47 -17.08 13.01
C LEU A 49 15.72 -17.96 11.78
N ILE A 50 16.97 -18.44 11.68
CA ILE A 50 17.41 -19.44 10.71
C ILE A 50 17.46 -20.81 11.43
N GLY A 51 16.34 -21.21 11.99
CA GLY A 51 16.02 -22.63 12.16
C GLY A 51 16.48 -23.37 13.42
N THR A 52 16.09 -23.00 14.64
CA THR A 52 16.15 -24.00 15.73
C THR A 52 15.00 -24.00 16.75
N ASN A 53 14.09 -23.04 16.77
CA ASN A 53 12.97 -23.17 17.73
C ASN A 53 11.59 -22.83 17.15
N GLY A 54 10.94 -23.87 16.70
CA GLY A 54 9.51 -24.07 16.92
C GLY A 54 8.53 -23.03 16.40
N GLY A 55 8.11 -23.17 15.15
CA GLY A 55 6.77 -22.80 14.82
C GLY A 55 6.55 -21.54 14.01
N LEU A 56 7.38 -21.25 13.05
CA LEU A 56 7.13 -20.13 12.13
C LEU A 56 7.34 -20.60 10.68
N GLY A 57 6.32 -21.15 10.06
CA GLY A 57 6.34 -21.54 8.65
C GLY A 57 7.27 -22.70 8.28
N GLN A 58 7.16 -23.21 7.08
CA GLN A 58 8.07 -24.22 6.56
C GLN A 58 9.48 -23.62 6.40
N GLY A 59 10.44 -24.12 7.14
CA GLY A 59 11.83 -23.70 7.08
C GLY A 59 12.28 -22.59 8.04
N GLY A 60 11.44 -22.19 9.03
CA GLY A 60 11.81 -21.16 10.03
C GLY A 60 11.62 -19.73 9.54
N LEU A 61 10.95 -19.51 8.40
CA LEU A 61 10.58 -18.20 7.89
C LEU A 61 9.37 -17.63 8.64
N ALA A 62 9.33 -16.30 8.81
CA ALA A 62 8.18 -15.67 9.45
C ALA A 62 6.97 -15.62 8.52
N PRO A 63 5.81 -16.13 8.96
CA PRO A 63 4.60 -16.12 8.16
C PRO A 63 4.08 -14.69 7.99
N VAL A 64 3.81 -14.32 6.73
CA VAL A 64 3.23 -13.03 6.36
C VAL A 64 1.96 -13.27 5.55
N ILE A 65 0.90 -12.60 5.95
CA ILE A 65 -0.35 -12.50 5.21
C ILE A 65 -0.44 -11.07 4.67
N TRP A 66 -0.41 -10.91 3.36
CA TRP A 66 -0.52 -9.62 2.67
C TRP A 66 -1.91 -9.49 2.07
N MET A 67 -2.75 -8.64 2.63
CA MET A 67 -4.12 -8.40 2.17
C MET A 67 -4.22 -7.11 1.38
N GLU A 68 -4.84 -7.17 0.22
CA GLU A 68 -5.19 -6.01 -0.60
C GLU A 68 -6.68 -5.70 -0.43
N LEU A 69 -6.97 -4.51 0.10
CA LEU A 69 -8.32 -4.01 0.29
C LEU A 69 -8.71 -3.08 -0.87
N GLY A 70 -9.32 -1.93 -0.58
CA GLY A 70 -9.57 -0.90 -1.59
C GLY A 70 -8.25 -0.25 -2.04
N SER A 71 -7.45 -0.94 -2.83
CA SER A 71 -6.09 -0.58 -3.19
C SER A 71 -5.93 -0.33 -4.69
N CYS A 72 -4.78 0.27 -5.06
CA CYS A 72 -4.32 0.40 -6.44
C CYS A 72 -3.12 -0.51 -6.73
N THR A 73 -2.77 -1.42 -5.82
CA THR A 73 -1.59 -2.28 -5.85
C THR A 73 -0.25 -1.51 -5.81
N GLY A 74 -0.30 -0.18 -5.62
CA GLY A 74 0.88 0.68 -5.67
C GLY A 74 1.87 0.42 -4.54
N CYS A 75 1.42 -0.05 -3.37
CA CYS A 75 2.31 -0.38 -2.27
C CYS A 75 3.00 -1.73 -2.49
N THR A 76 2.35 -2.71 -3.07
CA THR A 76 2.96 -3.97 -3.54
C THR A 76 4.00 -3.70 -4.63
N GLU A 77 3.68 -2.87 -5.62
CA GLU A 77 4.62 -2.45 -6.66
C GLU A 77 5.82 -1.70 -6.07
N SER A 78 5.58 -0.85 -5.07
CA SER A 78 6.65 -0.16 -4.37
C SER A 78 7.56 -1.13 -3.61
N PHE A 79 6.99 -2.12 -2.94
CA PHE A 79 7.75 -3.19 -2.29
C PHE A 79 8.63 -3.95 -3.30
N ALA A 80 8.12 -4.23 -4.50
CA ALA A 80 8.89 -4.86 -5.59
C ALA A 80 10.08 -4.00 -6.07
N GLN A 81 10.12 -2.71 -5.73
CA GLN A 81 11.24 -1.81 -6.01
C GLN A 81 12.27 -1.72 -4.88
N SER A 82 12.13 -2.50 -3.80
CA SER A 82 13.14 -2.53 -2.74
C SER A 82 14.51 -2.99 -3.28
N ASP A 83 15.59 -2.48 -2.70
CA ASP A 83 16.95 -2.70 -3.21
C ASP A 83 17.90 -3.32 -2.16
N ASN A 84 17.54 -3.21 -0.88
CA ASN A 84 18.42 -3.71 0.19
C ASN A 84 17.62 -4.03 1.47
N PRO A 85 17.25 -5.30 1.68
CA PRO A 85 17.33 -6.42 0.74
C PRO A 85 16.35 -6.27 -0.45
N ASP A 86 16.66 -6.93 -1.55
CA ASP A 86 15.74 -7.00 -2.69
C ASP A 86 14.56 -7.93 -2.39
N PRO A 87 13.43 -7.81 -3.14
CA PRO A 87 12.22 -8.58 -2.83
C PRO A 87 12.40 -10.09 -2.91
N ALA A 88 13.25 -10.57 -3.82
CA ALA A 88 13.50 -12.01 -3.96
C ALA A 88 14.21 -12.54 -2.72
N THR A 89 15.24 -11.86 -2.26
CA THR A 89 15.94 -12.19 -1.01
C THR A 89 14.98 -12.19 0.18
N LEU A 90 14.10 -11.16 0.29
CA LEU A 90 13.12 -11.10 1.37
C LEU A 90 12.17 -12.31 1.34
N LEU A 91 11.58 -12.61 0.20
CA LEU A 91 10.56 -13.64 0.06
C LEU A 91 11.12 -15.07 0.07
N LEU A 92 12.38 -15.27 -0.34
CA LEU A 92 12.98 -16.60 -0.42
C LEU A 92 13.76 -16.98 0.84
N GLU A 93 14.27 -15.99 1.58
CA GLU A 93 15.21 -16.25 2.69
C GLU A 93 14.69 -15.85 4.06
N TYR A 94 13.78 -14.85 4.14
CA TYR A 94 13.36 -14.28 5.43
C TYR A 94 11.86 -14.40 5.72
N LEU A 95 11.02 -14.37 4.69
CA LEU A 95 9.57 -14.34 4.83
C LEU A 95 8.92 -15.57 4.21
N ALA A 96 7.95 -16.15 4.89
CA ALA A 96 6.99 -17.03 4.27
C ALA A 96 5.76 -16.21 3.88
N LEU A 97 5.72 -15.72 2.63
CA LEU A 97 4.54 -15.04 2.11
C LEU A 97 3.46 -16.07 1.77
N ASN A 98 2.65 -16.41 2.75
CA ASN A 98 1.67 -17.49 2.64
C ASN A 98 0.37 -17.03 1.96
N TYR A 99 0.12 -15.73 1.96
CA TYR A 99 -1.05 -15.14 1.31
C TYR A 99 -0.70 -13.78 0.72
N ALA A 100 -0.94 -13.61 -0.57
CA ALA A 100 -0.96 -12.32 -1.26
C ALA A 100 -1.75 -12.46 -2.55
N GLU A 101 -2.80 -11.64 -2.73
CA GLU A 101 -3.68 -11.73 -3.90
C GLU A 101 -2.94 -11.51 -5.22
N THR A 102 -1.91 -10.65 -5.22
CA THR A 102 -1.14 -10.32 -6.43
C THR A 102 0.13 -11.14 -6.63
N LEU A 103 0.75 -11.64 -5.56
CA LEU A 103 2.06 -12.31 -5.64
C LEU A 103 2.00 -13.83 -5.52
N SER A 104 0.93 -14.39 -4.98
CA SER A 104 0.78 -15.84 -4.83
C SER A 104 0.45 -16.52 -6.14
N ALA A 105 0.97 -17.74 -6.33
CA ALA A 105 0.60 -18.59 -7.46
C ALA A 105 -0.80 -19.20 -7.31
N ALA A 106 -1.25 -19.41 -6.07
CA ALA A 106 -2.60 -19.84 -5.75
C ALA A 106 -3.59 -18.67 -5.92
N ALA A 107 -4.87 -18.97 -6.21
CA ALA A 107 -5.91 -17.99 -6.36
C ALA A 107 -7.26 -18.52 -5.86
N GLY A 108 -8.21 -17.61 -5.53
CA GLY A 108 -9.54 -17.96 -5.09
C GLY A 108 -9.53 -18.81 -3.81
N TYR A 109 -10.33 -19.85 -3.74
CA TYR A 109 -10.49 -20.66 -2.54
C TYR A 109 -9.20 -21.34 -2.06
N SER A 110 -8.31 -21.74 -2.97
CA SER A 110 -7.03 -22.35 -2.57
C SER A 110 -6.09 -21.36 -1.89
N LEU A 111 -6.19 -20.07 -2.23
CA LEU A 111 -5.44 -19.03 -1.55
C LEU A 111 -6.06 -18.71 -0.18
N GLU A 112 -7.39 -18.70 -0.08
CA GLU A 112 -8.08 -18.52 1.20
C GLU A 112 -7.78 -19.67 2.18
N GLU A 113 -7.72 -20.92 1.70
CA GLU A 113 -7.31 -22.07 2.50
C GLU A 113 -5.89 -21.89 3.06
N ALA A 114 -4.94 -21.45 2.26
CA ALA A 114 -3.58 -21.16 2.71
C ALA A 114 -3.55 -20.03 3.77
N ARG A 115 -4.43 -19.04 3.69
CA ARG A 115 -4.59 -18.00 4.70
C ARG A 115 -5.09 -18.59 6.02
N GLU A 116 -6.16 -19.39 5.99
CA GLU A 116 -6.70 -20.06 7.19
C GLU A 116 -5.69 -21.01 7.83
N GLU A 117 -5.01 -21.82 7.03
CA GLU A 117 -3.93 -22.70 7.53
C GLU A 117 -2.83 -21.89 8.24
N THR A 118 -2.47 -20.73 7.70
CA THR A 118 -1.47 -19.85 8.31
C THR A 118 -1.97 -19.26 9.63
N ILE A 119 -3.23 -18.83 9.70
CA ILE A 119 -3.85 -18.31 10.91
C ILE A 119 -3.84 -19.35 12.02
N GLU A 120 -4.23 -20.58 11.72
CA GLU A 120 -4.27 -21.66 12.70
C GLU A 120 -2.87 -22.13 13.13
N ALA A 121 -1.97 -22.37 12.17
CA ALA A 121 -0.63 -22.89 12.43
C ALA A 121 0.29 -21.88 13.14
N ALA A 122 0.13 -20.59 12.84
CA ALA A 122 1.02 -19.54 13.33
C ALA A 122 0.31 -18.51 14.22
N LYS A 123 -0.74 -18.88 14.89
CA LYS A 123 -1.52 -18.01 15.77
C LYS A 123 -0.66 -17.21 16.75
N GLY A 124 -0.80 -15.87 16.72
CA GLY A 124 0.00 -14.94 17.52
C GLY A 124 1.44 -14.74 17.05
N LYS A 125 1.82 -15.31 15.90
CA LYS A 125 3.20 -15.27 15.40
C LYS A 125 3.34 -14.79 13.95
N TYR A 126 2.24 -14.64 13.20
CA TYR A 126 2.27 -14.09 11.86
C TYR A 126 2.03 -12.58 11.85
N VAL A 127 2.53 -11.91 10.82
CA VAL A 127 2.29 -10.50 10.59
C VAL A 127 1.31 -10.34 9.44
N VAL A 128 0.40 -9.38 9.58
CA VAL A 128 -0.50 -8.98 8.50
C VAL A 128 -0.03 -7.67 7.93
N VAL A 129 0.26 -7.64 6.64
CA VAL A 129 0.47 -6.40 5.86
C VAL A 129 -0.82 -6.08 5.14
N ILE A 130 -1.33 -4.88 5.31
CA ILE A 130 -2.57 -4.45 4.68
C ILE A 130 -2.28 -3.28 3.77
N GLU A 131 -2.60 -3.45 2.49
CA GLU A 131 -2.61 -2.41 1.48
C GLU A 131 -4.04 -2.02 1.12
N GLY A 132 -4.29 -0.70 0.97
CA GLY A 132 -5.60 -0.21 0.59
C GLY A 132 -6.50 0.17 1.76
N ALA A 133 -7.59 0.87 1.45
CA ALA A 133 -8.55 1.37 2.41
C ALA A 133 -9.58 0.31 2.82
N VAL A 134 -9.97 0.31 4.08
CA VAL A 134 -11.15 -0.43 4.55
C VAL A 134 -12.39 0.27 4.01
N MET A 135 -13.28 -0.46 3.34
CA MET A 135 -14.50 0.08 2.74
C MET A 135 -15.72 -0.56 3.38
N THR A 136 -16.43 0.22 4.20
CA THR A 136 -17.51 -0.28 5.06
C THR A 136 -18.92 -0.02 4.54
N ARG A 137 -19.06 0.69 3.40
CA ARG A 137 -20.39 0.99 2.87
C ARG A 137 -21.14 -0.27 2.47
N TYR A 138 -22.46 -0.26 2.65
CA TYR A 138 -23.35 -1.40 2.43
C TYR A 138 -22.89 -2.65 3.21
N ASP A 139 -22.54 -2.45 4.47
CA ASP A 139 -22.04 -3.52 5.36
C ASP A 139 -20.80 -4.24 4.81
N GLY A 140 -19.96 -3.50 4.08
CA GLY A 140 -18.72 -4.02 3.49
C GLY A 140 -18.89 -4.72 2.15
N GLU A 141 -20.08 -4.78 1.60
CA GLU A 141 -20.40 -5.49 0.36
C GLU A 141 -19.68 -4.98 -0.89
N ILE A 142 -19.16 -3.76 -0.85
CA ILE A 142 -18.43 -3.19 -1.99
C ILE A 142 -17.01 -3.72 -2.14
N LEU A 143 -16.50 -4.45 -1.16
CA LEU A 143 -15.20 -5.09 -1.19
C LEU A 143 -15.33 -6.55 -0.77
N ARG A 144 -15.14 -7.46 -1.73
CA ARG A 144 -15.31 -8.89 -1.50
C ARG A 144 -14.06 -9.66 -1.92
N ILE A 145 -13.66 -10.62 -1.10
CA ILE A 145 -12.61 -11.59 -1.43
C ILE A 145 -13.25 -12.97 -1.38
N ALA A 146 -12.99 -13.80 -2.37
CA ALA A 146 -13.55 -15.16 -2.51
C ALA A 146 -15.08 -15.19 -2.30
N GLY A 147 -15.78 -14.16 -2.74
CA GLY A 147 -17.24 -14.07 -2.65
C GLY A 147 -17.80 -13.58 -1.31
N ALA A 148 -16.98 -13.39 -0.29
CA ALA A 148 -17.41 -12.89 1.03
C ALA A 148 -17.04 -11.40 1.23
N PRO A 149 -17.85 -10.61 1.97
CA PRO A 149 -17.50 -9.26 2.35
C PRO A 149 -16.22 -9.23 3.18
N THR A 150 -15.24 -8.43 2.74
CA THR A 150 -13.93 -8.37 3.38
C THR A 150 -13.91 -7.48 4.62
N CYS A 151 -14.73 -6.43 4.62
CA CYS A 151 -14.75 -5.37 5.62
C CYS A 151 -16.14 -5.23 6.29
N ALA A 152 -16.89 -6.31 6.43
CA ALA A 152 -18.17 -6.31 7.14
C ALA A 152 -17.96 -5.98 8.63
N PRO A 153 -18.87 -5.23 9.28
CA PRO A 153 -18.81 -4.97 10.70
C PRO A 153 -18.99 -6.27 11.50
N HIS A 154 -18.25 -6.38 12.61
CA HIS A 154 -18.29 -7.47 13.59
C HIS A 154 -17.72 -8.80 13.12
N GLU A 155 -17.86 -9.18 11.86
CA GLU A 155 -17.35 -10.44 11.33
C GLU A 155 -16.93 -10.25 9.86
N SER A 156 -15.64 -10.44 9.59
CA SER A 156 -15.09 -10.29 8.23
C SER A 156 -13.74 -11.00 8.11
N HIS A 157 -13.32 -11.28 6.88
CA HIS A 157 -11.98 -11.78 6.59
C HIS A 157 -10.88 -10.93 7.23
N LEU A 158 -11.01 -9.61 7.17
CA LEU A 158 -10.06 -8.69 7.76
C LEU A 158 -10.00 -8.81 9.29
N LEU A 159 -11.15 -8.81 9.98
CA LEU A 159 -11.18 -8.96 11.44
C LEU A 159 -10.63 -10.29 11.89
N HIS A 160 -11.05 -11.38 11.23
CA HIS A 160 -10.59 -12.73 11.50
C HIS A 160 -9.08 -12.83 11.35
N THR A 161 -8.53 -12.33 10.24
CA THR A 161 -7.09 -12.34 9.98
C THR A 161 -6.31 -11.50 10.99
N CYS A 162 -6.79 -10.32 11.34
CA CYS A 162 -6.06 -9.42 12.24
C CYS A 162 -6.14 -9.82 13.72
N LYS A 163 -7.23 -10.46 14.16
CA LYS A 163 -7.48 -10.77 15.58
C LYS A 163 -6.40 -11.64 16.22
N ASN A 164 -5.82 -12.53 15.45
CA ASN A 164 -4.83 -13.50 15.93
C ASN A 164 -3.40 -13.20 15.44
N ALA A 165 -3.18 -12.05 14.78
CA ALA A 165 -1.87 -11.65 14.33
C ALA A 165 -0.98 -11.13 15.48
N ALA A 166 0.33 -11.26 15.33
CA ALA A 166 1.29 -10.63 16.25
C ALA A 166 1.32 -9.12 16.09
N ALA A 167 1.21 -8.64 14.86
CA ALA A 167 1.10 -7.22 14.51
C ALA A 167 0.44 -7.05 13.14
N VAL A 168 -0.12 -5.87 12.92
CA VAL A 168 -0.66 -5.42 11.64
C VAL A 168 0.14 -4.24 11.13
N ILE A 169 0.60 -4.28 9.89
CA ILE A 169 1.28 -3.18 9.22
C ILE A 169 0.31 -2.56 8.20
N ALA A 170 -0.14 -1.35 8.47
CA ALA A 170 -0.94 -0.57 7.54
C ALA A 170 0.00 0.11 6.52
N ALA A 171 0.13 -0.50 5.35
CA ALA A 171 1.05 -0.09 4.30
C ALA A 171 0.40 0.93 3.36
N GLY A 172 0.92 2.16 3.43
CA GLY A 172 0.43 3.28 2.62
C GLY A 172 -0.75 4.04 3.23
N SER A 173 -0.95 5.26 2.75
CA SER A 173 -1.95 6.18 3.31
C SER A 173 -3.38 5.65 3.23
N CYS A 174 -3.71 4.82 2.22
CA CYS A 174 -5.03 4.20 2.12
C CYS A 174 -5.32 3.29 3.32
N ALA A 175 -4.35 2.46 3.72
CA ALA A 175 -4.47 1.58 4.89
C ALA A 175 -4.42 2.36 6.22
N VAL A 176 -3.69 3.49 6.27
CA VAL A 176 -3.52 4.28 7.50
C VAL A 176 -4.78 5.05 7.87
N ASP A 177 -5.41 5.75 6.92
CA ASP A 177 -6.55 6.64 7.18
C ASP A 177 -7.62 6.69 6.08
N GLY A 178 -7.56 5.76 5.13
CA GLY A 178 -8.41 5.71 3.96
C GLY A 178 -7.83 6.45 2.75
N GLY A 179 -6.81 7.29 2.93
CA GLY A 179 -6.05 7.95 1.89
C GLY A 179 -6.90 8.56 0.78
N PHE A 180 -6.53 8.27 -0.45
CA PHE A 180 -7.24 8.75 -1.64
C PHE A 180 -8.70 8.32 -1.68
N CYS A 181 -9.00 7.09 -1.26
CA CYS A 181 -10.36 6.54 -1.26
C CYS A 181 -11.29 7.26 -0.28
N ALA A 182 -10.74 7.79 0.82
CA ALA A 182 -11.50 8.53 1.83
C ALA A 182 -11.70 10.02 1.51
N ALA A 183 -11.11 10.53 0.41
CA ALA A 183 -11.34 11.90 -0.03
C ALA A 183 -12.82 12.13 -0.36
N TYR A 184 -13.28 13.39 -0.14
CA TYR A 184 -14.66 13.76 -0.45
C TYR A 184 -15.01 13.42 -1.92
N PRO A 185 -16.16 12.80 -2.20
CA PRO A 185 -17.31 12.53 -1.33
C PRO A 185 -17.28 11.19 -0.56
N ASN A 186 -16.17 10.45 -0.58
CA ASN A 186 -15.97 9.15 0.08
C ASN A 186 -17.15 8.16 -0.16
N PRO A 187 -17.38 7.76 -1.41
CA PRO A 187 -18.55 6.94 -1.76
C PRO A 187 -18.50 5.52 -1.15
N GLY A 188 -17.30 5.04 -0.82
CA GLY A 188 -17.08 3.73 -0.22
C GLY A 188 -17.15 3.70 1.30
N ASN A 189 -17.32 4.86 1.94
CA ASN A 189 -17.10 5.01 3.38
C ASN A 189 -15.74 4.43 3.79
N ALA A 190 -14.70 4.82 3.04
CA ALA A 190 -13.34 4.35 3.23
C ALA A 190 -12.74 4.94 4.50
N GLU A 191 -12.03 4.10 5.25
CA GLU A 191 -11.36 4.47 6.49
C GLU A 191 -10.06 3.67 6.67
N GLY A 192 -9.26 4.04 7.68
CA GLY A 192 -8.02 3.37 8.01
C GLY A 192 -8.21 2.08 8.81
N VAL A 193 -7.29 1.15 8.64
CA VAL A 193 -7.28 -0.16 9.28
C VAL A 193 -7.30 -0.06 10.80
N GLN A 194 -6.46 0.81 11.39
CA GLN A 194 -6.39 0.98 12.84
C GLN A 194 -7.74 1.40 13.43
N LYS A 195 -8.42 2.36 12.78
CA LYS A 195 -9.74 2.80 13.21
C LYS A 195 -10.75 1.66 13.15
N TYR A 196 -10.81 0.97 12.01
CA TYR A 196 -11.73 -0.14 11.81
C TYR A 196 -11.53 -1.28 12.82
N LEU A 197 -10.28 -1.70 13.06
CA LEU A 197 -9.97 -2.75 14.04
C LEU A 197 -10.39 -2.33 15.46
N LYS A 198 -10.07 -1.09 15.85
CA LYS A 198 -10.47 -0.53 17.15
C LYS A 198 -11.99 -0.49 17.34
N ASP A 199 -12.70 -0.03 16.33
CA ASP A 199 -14.18 0.09 16.38
C ASP A 199 -14.86 -1.28 16.49
N ASN A 200 -14.19 -2.34 16.01
CA ASN A 200 -14.64 -3.73 16.09
C ASN A 200 -13.98 -4.54 17.24
N GLY A 201 -13.32 -3.86 18.18
CA GLY A 201 -12.81 -4.49 19.40
C GLY A 201 -11.57 -5.38 19.22
N VAL A 202 -10.84 -5.25 18.10
CA VAL A 202 -9.57 -5.93 17.86
C VAL A 202 -8.43 -5.10 18.44
N SER A 203 -7.66 -5.70 19.35
CA SER A 203 -6.57 -5.03 20.08
C SER A 203 -5.17 -5.32 19.53
N THR A 204 -5.06 -6.02 18.42
CA THR A 204 -3.76 -6.31 17.77
C THR A 204 -3.02 -5.00 17.46
N PRO A 205 -1.73 -4.90 17.80
CA PRO A 205 -0.95 -3.69 17.52
C PRO A 205 -0.93 -3.37 16.03
N VAL A 206 -1.16 -2.10 15.69
CA VAL A 206 -1.11 -1.60 14.30
C VAL A 206 0.06 -0.65 14.16
N VAL A 207 0.88 -0.85 13.13
CA VAL A 207 1.95 0.04 12.72
C VAL A 207 1.54 0.78 11.46
N ASN A 208 1.46 2.09 11.53
CA ASN A 208 1.05 2.94 10.43
C ASN A 208 2.26 3.42 9.61
N LEU A 209 2.28 3.13 8.32
CA LEU A 209 3.32 3.57 7.39
C LEU A 209 2.69 4.44 6.27
N PRO A 210 2.29 5.69 6.58
CA PRO A 210 1.66 6.55 5.59
C PRO A 210 2.64 6.96 4.51
N SER A 211 2.27 6.83 3.28
CA SER A 211 2.72 7.49 2.04
C SER A 211 1.95 6.89 0.86
N CYS A 212 2.01 7.50 -0.31
CA CYS A 212 1.29 7.01 -1.46
C CYS A 212 2.22 6.97 -2.69
N PRO A 213 2.76 5.77 -3.00
CA PRO A 213 2.71 4.50 -2.25
C PRO A 213 3.56 4.49 -0.98
N VAL A 214 3.50 3.40 -0.19
CA VAL A 214 4.41 3.18 0.94
C VAL A 214 5.86 3.19 0.47
N ASN A 215 6.75 3.80 1.25
CA ASN A 215 8.17 3.73 0.90
C ASN A 215 8.71 2.32 1.15
N PRO A 216 9.35 1.66 0.16
CA PRO A 216 9.79 0.28 0.29
C PRO A 216 10.83 0.10 1.39
N ALA A 217 11.77 1.05 1.56
CA ALA A 217 12.78 0.96 2.61
C ALA A 217 12.17 1.03 4.01
N ASN A 218 11.14 1.87 4.22
CA ASN A 218 10.42 1.96 5.48
C ASN A 218 9.63 0.68 5.78
N LEU A 219 8.95 0.13 4.80
CA LEU A 219 8.19 -1.11 4.95
C LEU A 219 9.10 -2.28 5.29
N VAL A 220 10.18 -2.44 4.52
CA VAL A 220 11.18 -3.49 4.74
C VAL A 220 11.82 -3.35 6.11
N ALA A 221 12.18 -2.12 6.53
CA ALA A 221 12.78 -1.88 7.85
C ALA A 221 11.84 -2.33 9.00
N VAL A 222 10.55 -2.03 8.92
CA VAL A 222 9.57 -2.47 9.94
C VAL A 222 9.41 -3.98 9.94
N ILE A 223 9.29 -4.61 8.77
CA ILE A 223 9.21 -6.07 8.66
C ILE A 223 10.47 -6.71 9.27
N VAL A 224 11.63 -6.25 8.90
CA VAL A 224 12.90 -6.80 9.40
C VAL A 224 13.07 -6.53 10.90
N GLN A 225 12.71 -5.35 11.39
CA GLN A 225 12.70 -5.05 12.82
C GLN A 225 11.81 -6.03 13.59
N TYR A 226 10.60 -6.29 13.07
CA TYR A 226 9.71 -7.31 13.64
C TYR A 226 10.36 -8.69 13.68
N LEU A 227 10.99 -9.11 12.58
CA LEU A 227 11.64 -10.41 12.46
C LEU A 227 12.78 -10.60 13.46
N LEU A 228 13.59 -9.56 13.65
CA LEU A 228 14.79 -9.64 14.46
C LEU A 228 14.53 -9.42 15.95
N LEU A 229 13.63 -8.50 16.28
CA LEU A 229 13.46 -7.98 17.63
C LEU A 229 12.05 -8.21 18.19
N GLY A 230 11.16 -8.79 17.40
CA GLY A 230 9.77 -9.07 17.78
C GLY A 230 8.83 -7.85 17.72
N ALA A 231 7.53 -8.11 17.93
CA ALA A 231 6.49 -7.09 17.87
C ALA A 231 6.67 -5.97 18.89
N GLU A 232 7.16 -6.28 20.10
CA GLU A 232 7.34 -5.32 21.17
C GLU A 232 8.34 -4.21 20.80
N SER A 233 9.41 -4.55 20.09
CA SER A 233 10.42 -3.58 19.65
C SER A 233 9.85 -2.57 18.66
N VAL A 234 9.01 -3.04 17.73
CA VAL A 234 8.35 -2.19 16.73
C VAL A 234 7.39 -1.23 17.42
N VAL A 235 6.58 -1.74 18.36
CA VAL A 235 5.57 -0.95 19.07
C VAL A 235 6.22 0.11 19.98
N ALA A 236 7.35 -0.22 20.61
CA ALA A 236 8.06 0.73 21.50
C ALA A 236 8.58 1.98 20.78
N GLY A 237 8.85 1.90 19.47
CA GLY A 237 9.34 3.01 18.65
C GLY A 237 8.26 3.88 18.00
N LEU A 238 6.97 3.61 18.28
CA LEU A 238 5.86 4.33 17.64
C LEU A 238 5.56 5.65 18.35
N ASN A 239 5.12 6.62 17.55
CA ASN A 239 4.58 7.88 18.07
C ASN A 239 3.09 7.75 18.44
N GLU A 240 2.46 8.87 18.84
CA GLU A 240 1.04 8.94 19.22
C GLU A 240 0.04 8.49 18.13
N PHE A 241 0.48 8.39 16.89
CA PHE A 241 -0.31 7.94 15.72
C PHE A 241 0.08 6.55 15.24
N ASN A 242 0.79 5.79 16.06
CA ASN A 242 1.30 4.47 15.73
C ASN A 242 2.22 4.45 14.47
N MET A 243 2.94 5.54 14.23
CA MET A 243 3.96 5.63 13.19
C MET A 243 5.36 5.54 13.80
N PRO A 244 6.32 4.84 13.17
CA PRO A 244 7.70 4.81 13.66
C PRO A 244 8.31 6.22 13.76
N SER A 245 8.70 6.63 14.97
CA SER A 245 9.23 7.98 15.25
C SER A 245 10.50 8.27 14.46
N SER A 246 11.33 7.27 14.19
CA SER A 246 12.54 7.38 13.37
C SER A 246 12.26 7.78 11.92
N MET A 247 11.09 7.39 11.38
CA MET A 247 10.69 7.66 10.00
C MET A 247 9.84 8.92 9.87
N TYR A 248 8.99 9.19 10.88
CA TYR A 248 7.98 10.26 10.85
C TYR A 248 8.14 11.29 11.97
N GLY A 249 9.34 11.43 12.52
CA GLY A 249 9.64 12.39 13.58
C GLY A 249 9.96 13.80 13.09
N GLN A 250 10.64 13.90 11.92
CA GLN A 250 11.09 15.17 11.35
C GLN A 250 10.23 15.56 10.16
N THR A 251 10.16 16.88 9.88
CA THR A 251 9.48 17.34 8.68
C THR A 251 10.33 17.07 7.43
N ILE A 252 9.65 16.88 6.30
CA ILE A 252 10.33 16.78 5.00
C ILE A 252 11.18 18.02 4.74
N HIS A 253 10.71 19.20 5.16
CA HIS A 253 11.41 20.47 4.98
C HIS A 253 12.75 20.51 5.72
N ASP A 254 12.85 19.87 6.92
CA ASP A 254 14.10 19.86 7.71
C ASP A 254 15.26 19.21 6.95
N ASN A 255 14.98 18.22 6.10
CA ASN A 255 15.96 17.46 5.36
C ASN A 255 15.88 17.71 3.84
N CYS A 256 15.13 18.74 3.40
CA CYS A 256 14.94 19.05 1.99
C CYS A 256 16.19 19.68 1.40
N GLU A 257 16.65 19.18 0.26
CA GLU A 257 17.78 19.71 -0.50
C GLU A 257 17.56 21.16 -0.99
N ARG A 258 16.27 21.60 -1.11
CA ARG A 258 15.91 22.97 -1.50
C ARG A 258 15.70 23.92 -0.31
N ARG A 259 16.02 23.49 0.91
CA ARG A 259 15.81 24.29 2.11
C ARG A 259 16.61 25.62 2.09
N GLY A 260 17.84 25.60 1.58
CA GLY A 260 18.65 26.81 1.46
C GLY A 260 17.99 27.88 0.57
N HIS A 261 17.32 27.47 -0.50
CA HIS A 261 16.54 28.38 -1.34
C HIS A 261 15.32 28.97 -0.61
N PHE A 262 14.67 28.16 0.24
CA PHE A 262 13.58 28.67 1.09
C PHE A 262 14.08 29.76 2.05
N GLU A 263 15.20 29.55 2.71
CA GLU A 263 15.79 30.49 3.67
C GLU A 263 16.26 31.79 2.98
N ASN A 264 16.68 31.70 1.72
CA ASN A 264 17.07 32.85 0.90
C ASN A 264 15.87 33.56 0.23
N GLY A 265 14.64 33.06 0.37
CA GLY A 265 13.48 33.63 -0.32
C GLY A 265 13.41 33.34 -1.82
N GLU A 266 14.14 32.31 -2.29
CA GLU A 266 14.24 31.93 -3.71
C GLU A 266 13.17 30.89 -4.01
N PHE A 267 12.06 31.31 -4.60
CA PHE A 267 10.89 30.47 -4.83
C PHE A 267 10.58 30.30 -6.32
N VAL A 268 10.03 29.13 -6.66
CA VAL A 268 9.38 28.88 -7.95
C VAL A 268 7.93 29.32 -7.87
N TYR A 269 7.52 30.23 -8.72
CA TYR A 269 6.14 30.72 -8.80
C TYR A 269 5.34 30.11 -9.96
N GLU A 270 6.01 29.56 -10.96
CA GLU A 270 5.40 28.97 -12.13
C GLU A 270 6.24 27.78 -12.62
N PHE A 271 5.57 26.67 -12.97
CA PHE A 271 6.23 25.53 -13.57
C PHE A 271 6.79 25.87 -14.95
N GLY A 272 7.97 25.35 -15.29
CA GLY A 272 8.68 25.64 -16.53
C GLY A 272 9.44 26.95 -16.52
N SER A 273 9.54 27.63 -15.38
CA SER A 273 10.30 28.88 -15.23
C SER A 273 11.81 28.67 -15.09
N GLU A 274 12.60 29.75 -15.23
CA GLU A 274 14.04 29.69 -14.97
C GLU A 274 14.34 29.36 -13.50
N GLU A 275 13.51 29.80 -12.57
CA GLU A 275 13.62 29.55 -11.16
C GLU A 275 13.49 28.02 -10.87
N GLU A 276 12.58 27.35 -11.57
CA GLU A 276 12.48 25.90 -11.48
C GLU A 276 13.72 25.20 -12.02
N ALA A 277 14.23 25.65 -13.18
CA ALA A 277 15.45 25.12 -13.77
C ALA A 277 16.68 25.32 -12.88
N LYS A 278 16.70 26.36 -12.05
CA LYS A 278 17.73 26.62 -11.04
C LYS A 278 17.53 25.80 -9.75
N GLY A 279 16.45 25.09 -9.62
CA GLY A 279 16.14 24.25 -8.46
C GLY A 279 15.63 25.00 -7.23
N TYR A 280 15.06 26.20 -7.40
CA TYR A 280 14.51 27.01 -6.30
C TYR A 280 13.39 26.30 -5.54
N CYS A 281 13.06 26.81 -4.35
CA CYS A 281 12.08 26.18 -3.47
C CYS A 281 10.66 26.18 -4.05
N LEU A 282 9.98 25.04 -3.98
CA LEU A 282 8.63 24.85 -4.52
C LEU A 282 7.51 25.30 -3.54
N TYR A 283 7.85 25.98 -2.44
CA TYR A 283 6.87 26.40 -1.44
C TYR A 283 5.78 27.31 -2.02
N ALA A 284 6.13 28.24 -2.89
CA ALA A 284 5.16 29.12 -3.53
C ALA A 284 4.22 28.40 -4.51
N LEU A 285 4.57 27.19 -4.96
CA LEU A 285 3.70 26.30 -5.72
C LEU A 285 2.78 25.42 -4.83
N GLY A 286 2.83 25.59 -3.51
CA GLY A 286 1.98 24.89 -2.58
C GLY A 286 2.61 23.62 -1.96
N CYS A 287 3.95 23.54 -1.93
CA CYS A 287 4.66 22.46 -1.28
C CYS A 287 4.29 22.35 0.21
N LYS A 288 3.83 21.17 0.65
CA LYS A 288 3.44 20.88 2.03
C LYS A 288 4.59 20.29 2.88
N GLY A 289 5.82 20.34 2.36
CA GLY A 289 6.99 19.83 3.06
C GLY A 289 7.17 20.32 4.50
N PRO A 290 6.95 21.62 4.80
CA PRO A 290 7.03 22.16 6.16
C PRO A 290 6.01 21.59 7.15
N GLN A 291 4.92 21.01 6.67
CA GLN A 291 3.82 20.46 7.48
C GLN A 291 3.85 18.92 7.52
N THR A 292 4.64 18.28 6.68
CA THR A 292 4.63 16.83 6.48
C THR A 292 5.84 16.20 7.16
N LYS A 293 5.60 15.30 8.09
CA LYS A 293 6.65 14.55 8.77
C LYS A 293 6.90 13.23 8.04
N ALA A 294 8.06 13.08 7.45
CA ALA A 294 8.54 11.85 6.82
C ALA A 294 10.02 11.96 6.42
N ASN A 295 10.64 10.81 6.21
CA ASN A 295 12.05 10.69 5.81
C ASN A 295 12.25 10.62 4.28
N CYS A 296 11.28 11.08 3.48
CA CYS A 296 11.31 11.02 2.02
C CYS A 296 12.60 11.56 1.36
N PRO A 297 13.19 12.69 1.82
CA PRO A 297 14.44 13.19 1.25
C PRO A 297 15.62 12.24 1.45
N GLN A 298 15.61 11.46 2.54
CA GLN A 298 16.70 10.56 2.91
C GLN A 298 16.58 9.20 2.24
N VAL A 299 15.38 8.57 2.30
CA VAL A 299 15.17 7.21 1.77
C VAL A 299 14.85 7.20 0.27
N ARG A 300 14.17 8.20 -0.25
CA ARG A 300 13.79 8.34 -1.67
C ARG A 300 13.02 7.13 -2.21
N TRP A 301 12.75 7.07 -3.51
CA TRP A 301 12.12 5.97 -4.23
C TRP A 301 13.01 5.48 -5.37
N ASN A 302 12.59 4.38 -6.03
CA ASN A 302 13.26 3.78 -7.17
C ASN A 302 14.75 3.54 -6.90
N ARG A 303 15.04 2.73 -5.87
CA ARG A 303 16.43 2.46 -5.44
C ARG A 303 17.19 3.73 -5.08
N ARG A 304 16.53 4.63 -4.35
CA ARG A 304 17.08 5.90 -3.85
C ARG A 304 17.45 6.92 -4.92
N VAL A 305 16.92 6.77 -6.15
CA VAL A 305 17.23 7.69 -7.26
C VAL A 305 16.65 9.07 -7.01
N SER A 306 15.36 9.17 -6.64
CA SER A 306 14.68 10.46 -6.51
C SER A 306 13.48 10.41 -5.56
N TRP A 307 12.93 11.57 -5.27
CA TRP A 307 11.68 11.78 -4.55
C TRP A 307 10.96 13.01 -5.13
N CYS A 308 9.73 13.28 -4.70
CA CYS A 308 8.85 14.29 -5.32
C CYS A 308 9.55 15.63 -5.58
N VAL A 309 10.16 16.22 -4.54
CA VAL A 309 10.77 17.57 -4.67
C VAL A 309 12.06 17.54 -5.48
N ALA A 310 12.86 16.48 -5.37
CA ALA A 310 14.04 16.31 -6.23
C ALA A 310 13.66 16.22 -7.72
N SER A 311 12.50 15.63 -8.01
CA SER A 311 11.96 15.50 -9.37
C SER A 311 11.18 16.74 -9.84
N GLY A 312 11.18 17.84 -9.08
CA GLY A 312 10.51 19.09 -9.47
C GLY A 312 9.03 19.19 -9.05
N ALA A 313 8.48 18.19 -8.35
CA ALA A 313 7.11 18.23 -7.88
C ALA A 313 7.02 18.70 -6.41
N PRO A 314 6.18 19.68 -6.07
CA PRO A 314 5.97 20.07 -4.69
C PRO A 314 5.42 18.91 -3.85
N CYS A 315 5.84 18.81 -2.59
CA CYS A 315 5.30 17.82 -1.68
C CYS A 315 3.79 18.05 -1.47
N ILE A 316 2.99 17.01 -1.67
CA ILE A 316 1.54 17.07 -1.50
C ILE A 316 1.08 16.67 -0.09
N GLY A 317 2.00 16.17 0.77
CA GLY A 317 1.68 15.80 2.15
C GLY A 317 1.11 14.39 2.32
N CYS A 318 1.34 13.48 1.38
CA CYS A 318 0.76 12.13 1.40
C CYS A 318 1.19 11.26 2.58
N CYS A 319 2.29 11.61 3.28
CA CYS A 319 2.77 10.89 4.47
C CYS A 319 2.15 11.42 5.78
N ASN A 320 1.22 12.36 5.72
CA ASN A 320 0.70 13.02 6.90
C ASN A 320 -0.39 12.17 7.54
N GLY A 321 -0.01 11.20 8.37
CA GLY A 321 -0.91 10.32 9.10
C GLY A 321 -1.48 10.91 10.40
N ASP A 322 -1.28 12.20 10.66
CA ASP A 322 -1.93 12.91 11.77
C ASP A 322 -3.40 13.18 11.43
N PRO A 323 -4.37 12.58 12.13
CA PRO A 323 -5.78 12.79 11.85
C PRO A 323 -6.25 14.23 12.07
N ARG A 324 -5.48 15.04 12.78
CA ARG A 324 -5.75 16.50 12.96
C ARG A 324 -5.38 17.29 11.72
N VAL A 325 -4.44 16.78 10.93
CA VAL A 325 -4.05 17.30 9.62
C VAL A 325 -4.43 16.21 8.62
N THR A 326 -5.71 16.09 8.35
CA THR A 326 -6.25 14.98 7.57
C THR A 326 -5.53 14.85 6.22
N VAL A 327 -5.06 13.67 5.91
CA VAL A 327 -4.46 13.30 4.61
C VAL A 327 -5.37 13.68 3.45
N ARG A 328 -6.68 13.70 3.67
CA ARG A 328 -7.69 14.17 2.72
C ARG A 328 -7.44 15.57 2.19
N ASN A 329 -6.79 16.44 2.99
CA ASN A 329 -6.46 17.81 2.56
C ASN A 329 -5.39 17.85 1.45
N TRP A 330 -4.66 16.79 1.22
CA TRP A 330 -3.71 16.77 0.11
C TRP A 330 -4.39 16.53 -1.26
N ILE A 331 -5.59 15.95 -1.24
CA ILE A 331 -6.40 15.65 -2.43
C ILE A 331 -7.53 16.67 -2.61
N ASP A 332 -7.93 17.38 -1.53
CA ASP A 332 -9.01 18.33 -1.58
C ASP A 332 -8.76 19.45 -2.59
N VAL A 333 -9.84 19.85 -3.26
CA VAL A 333 -9.85 20.87 -4.34
C VAL A 333 -9.30 22.21 -3.87
N ASP A 334 -9.40 22.49 -2.57
CA ASP A 334 -8.89 23.70 -1.93
C ASP A 334 -7.39 23.61 -1.56
N SER A 335 -6.76 22.48 -1.85
CA SER A 335 -5.31 22.36 -1.69
C SER A 335 -4.58 23.44 -2.50
N PRO A 336 -3.64 24.18 -1.91
CA PRO A 336 -2.88 25.20 -2.62
C PRO A 336 -2.22 24.67 -3.89
N PHE A 337 -1.79 23.42 -3.90
CA PHE A 337 -1.21 22.74 -5.05
C PHE A 337 -2.23 22.63 -6.20
N LEU A 338 -3.41 22.07 -5.97
CA LEU A 338 -4.44 21.93 -7.00
C LEU A 338 -5.01 23.29 -7.44
N GLY A 339 -5.12 24.23 -6.50
CA GLY A 339 -5.61 25.59 -6.79
C GLY A 339 -4.68 26.41 -7.69
N ARG A 340 -3.42 26.05 -7.79
CA ARG A 340 -2.41 26.78 -8.59
C ARG A 340 -2.13 26.20 -9.97
N LEU A 341 -2.60 25.00 -10.29
CA LEU A 341 -2.52 24.40 -11.62
C LEU A 341 -3.52 25.05 -12.61
N LYS A 342 -3.62 26.40 -12.59
CA LYS A 342 -4.63 27.11 -13.37
C LYS A 342 -4.21 27.40 -14.82
N THR A 343 -2.93 27.34 -15.12
CA THR A 343 -2.43 27.78 -16.43
C THR A 343 -1.32 26.87 -16.92
N LEU A 344 -1.54 26.25 -18.08
CA LEU A 344 -0.50 25.55 -18.84
C LEU A 344 0.02 26.47 -19.94
N ARG A 345 1.34 26.50 -20.16
CA ARG A 345 1.96 27.24 -21.24
C ARG A 345 2.60 26.31 -22.26
N LEU A 346 2.32 26.56 -23.52
CA LEU A 346 3.01 25.94 -24.64
C LEU A 346 3.66 27.04 -25.48
N GLY A 347 4.94 27.31 -25.25
CA GLY A 347 5.63 28.47 -25.79
C GLY A 347 5.02 29.78 -25.27
N SER A 348 4.61 30.67 -26.15
CA SER A 348 3.94 31.93 -25.82
C SER A 348 2.44 31.81 -25.53
N ILE A 349 1.87 30.63 -25.70
CA ILE A 349 0.43 30.42 -25.54
C ILE A 349 0.15 29.86 -24.13
N ALA A 350 -0.63 30.61 -23.37
CA ALA A 350 -1.11 30.20 -22.04
C ALA A 350 -2.57 29.76 -22.11
N PHE A 351 -2.91 28.59 -21.58
CA PHE A 351 -4.28 28.11 -21.53
C PHE A 351 -4.59 27.45 -20.20
N GLN A 352 -5.83 27.56 -19.79
CA GLN A 352 -6.32 26.93 -18.58
C GLN A 352 -6.79 25.49 -18.89
N PRO A 353 -6.27 24.47 -18.23
CA PRO A 353 -6.62 23.07 -18.50
C PRO A 353 -8.07 22.75 -18.16
N THR A 354 -8.63 23.38 -17.13
CA THR A 354 -10.00 23.11 -16.67
C THR A 354 -11.08 23.39 -17.72
N PRO A 355 -11.13 24.58 -18.38
CA PRO A 355 -12.09 24.83 -19.45
C PRO A 355 -11.91 23.91 -20.65
N ILE A 356 -10.66 23.54 -20.99
CA ILE A 356 -10.37 22.61 -22.07
C ILE A 356 -10.89 21.22 -21.73
N ALA A 357 -10.59 20.73 -20.52
CA ALA A 357 -11.09 19.43 -20.06
C ALA A 357 -12.62 19.38 -20.02
N LEU A 358 -13.28 20.43 -19.53
CA LEU A 358 -14.73 20.54 -19.54
C LEU A 358 -15.29 20.58 -20.97
N GLY A 359 -14.65 21.30 -21.88
CA GLY A 359 -15.04 21.36 -23.27
C GLY A 359 -14.93 20.01 -23.95
N VAL A 360 -13.82 19.29 -23.78
CA VAL A 360 -13.61 17.94 -24.34
C VAL A 360 -14.60 16.96 -23.74
N THR A 361 -14.81 16.98 -22.42
CA THR A 361 -15.78 16.12 -21.73
C THR A 361 -17.20 16.41 -22.23
N GLY A 362 -17.57 17.68 -22.37
CA GLY A 362 -18.86 18.08 -22.89
C GLY A 362 -19.10 17.59 -24.33
N LEU A 363 -18.10 17.70 -25.20
CA LEU A 363 -18.16 17.21 -26.59
C LEU A 363 -18.31 15.67 -26.62
N LEU A 364 -17.54 14.95 -25.82
CA LEU A 364 -17.62 13.49 -25.74
C LEU A 364 -18.99 13.05 -25.20
N THR A 365 -19.50 13.73 -24.19
CA THR A 365 -20.84 13.44 -23.64
C THR A 365 -21.92 13.70 -24.67
N ALA A 366 -21.86 14.82 -25.38
CA ALA A 366 -22.79 15.14 -26.44
C ALA A 366 -22.73 14.09 -27.58
N ALA A 367 -21.55 13.68 -27.97
CA ALA A 367 -21.36 12.63 -29.00
C ALA A 367 -21.96 11.28 -28.53
N LEU A 368 -21.76 10.89 -27.26
CA LEU A 368 -22.34 9.69 -26.69
C LEU A 368 -23.87 9.76 -26.62
N VAL A 369 -24.44 10.89 -26.27
CA VAL A 369 -25.89 11.11 -26.26
C VAL A 369 -26.46 11.01 -27.66
N VAL A 370 -25.87 11.71 -28.64
CA VAL A 370 -26.28 11.65 -30.04
C VAL A 370 -26.18 10.22 -30.59
N HIS A 371 -25.09 9.52 -30.28
CA HIS A 371 -24.91 8.12 -30.63
C HIS A 371 -25.98 7.23 -30.01
N GLY A 372 -26.27 7.41 -28.72
CA GLY A 372 -27.32 6.67 -28.01
C GLY A 372 -28.72 6.90 -28.60
N ILE A 373 -29.04 8.16 -28.94
CA ILE A 373 -30.29 8.50 -29.65
C ILE A 373 -30.33 7.83 -31.01
N GLY A 374 -29.25 7.88 -31.78
CA GLY A 374 -29.13 7.21 -33.08
C GLY A 374 -29.31 5.69 -32.98
N MET A 375 -28.71 5.06 -31.99
CA MET A 375 -28.86 3.65 -31.68
C MET A 375 -30.32 3.28 -31.38
N LYS A 376 -30.99 4.12 -30.58
CA LYS A 376 -32.39 3.92 -30.21
C LYS A 376 -33.32 4.11 -31.43
N ALA A 377 -33.10 5.15 -32.22
CA ALA A 377 -33.88 5.44 -33.43
C ALA A 377 -33.72 4.37 -34.48
N THR A 378 -32.57 3.78 -34.64
CA THR A 378 -32.28 2.69 -35.59
C THR A 378 -32.64 1.29 -35.06
N GLY A 379 -33.22 1.21 -33.85
CA GLY A 379 -33.64 -0.06 -33.25
C GLY A 379 -32.49 -0.96 -32.78
N ARG A 380 -31.25 -0.50 -32.85
CA ARG A 380 -30.07 -1.26 -32.44
C ARG A 380 -30.00 -1.55 -30.94
N THR A 381 -30.75 -0.81 -30.12
CA THR A 381 -30.89 -1.05 -28.67
C THR A 381 -31.95 -2.11 -28.34
N LYS A 382 -32.71 -2.59 -29.32
CA LYS A 382 -33.74 -3.64 -29.15
C LYS A 382 -33.18 -5.06 -29.30
N GLY A 383 -31.90 -5.21 -29.52
CA GLY A 383 -31.26 -6.51 -29.54
C GLY A 383 -30.55 -6.75 -28.22
N GLY A 384 -30.77 -7.88 -27.58
CA GLY A 384 -30.07 -8.34 -26.41
C GLY A 384 -28.55 -8.25 -26.55
N ALA A 385 -27.83 -8.38 -25.46
CA ALA A 385 -26.38 -8.35 -25.46
C ALA A 385 -25.81 -9.25 -26.57
N PRO A 386 -24.65 -8.91 -27.17
CA PRO A 386 -24.06 -9.74 -28.24
C PRO A 386 -24.05 -11.24 -27.91
N PHE A 387 -23.88 -11.58 -26.66
CA PHE A 387 -23.95 -12.95 -26.12
C PHE A 387 -25.32 -13.62 -26.26
N GLU A 388 -26.42 -12.88 -26.13
CA GLU A 388 -27.76 -13.45 -26.28
C GLU A 388 -28.07 -13.75 -27.76
N LYS A 389 -27.58 -12.91 -28.67
CA LYS A 389 -27.76 -13.15 -30.14
C LYS A 389 -26.94 -14.32 -30.66
N GLU A 390 -25.71 -14.50 -30.13
CA GLU A 390 -24.90 -15.68 -30.43
C GLU A 390 -25.58 -16.96 -29.94
N ARG A 391 -26.13 -16.91 -28.72
CA ARG A 391 -26.85 -18.01 -28.12
C ARG A 391 -28.15 -18.37 -28.88
N GLU A 392 -28.94 -17.37 -29.27
CA GLU A 392 -30.13 -17.58 -30.11
C GLU A 392 -29.76 -18.15 -31.50
N TRP A 393 -28.65 -17.70 -32.08
CA TRP A 393 -28.16 -18.21 -33.35
C TRP A 393 -27.68 -19.66 -33.25
N ASP A 394 -26.95 -20.02 -32.18
CA ASP A 394 -26.44 -21.35 -31.91
C ASP A 394 -27.58 -22.37 -31.67
N VAL A 395 -28.58 -21.97 -30.89
CA VAL A 395 -29.80 -22.77 -30.67
C VAL A 395 -30.55 -23.01 -32.00
N LYS A 396 -30.69 -21.95 -32.82
CA LYS A 396 -31.40 -22.03 -34.10
C LYS A 396 -30.69 -22.89 -35.15
N HIS A 397 -29.37 -23.08 -35.00
CA HIS A 397 -28.53 -23.85 -35.92
C HIS A 397 -28.07 -25.20 -35.35
N GLY A 398 -28.68 -25.65 -34.23
CA GLY A 398 -28.47 -27.00 -33.66
C GLY A 398 -27.12 -27.23 -33.02
N LYS A 399 -26.39 -26.18 -32.66
CA LYS A 399 -25.21 -26.34 -31.82
C LYS A 399 -25.65 -26.62 -30.36
N LYS A 400 -25.09 -27.67 -29.74
CA LYS A 400 -25.30 -27.96 -28.31
C LYS A 400 -24.86 -26.77 -27.49
N GLU A 401 -25.70 -26.35 -26.53
CA GLU A 401 -25.30 -25.40 -25.53
C GLU A 401 -23.96 -25.86 -24.91
N PRO A 402 -22.97 -24.96 -24.74
CA PRO A 402 -21.83 -25.26 -23.91
C PRO A 402 -22.41 -25.63 -22.54
N SER A 403 -21.96 -26.76 -21.97
CA SER A 403 -22.37 -27.19 -20.64
C SER A 403 -22.31 -26.01 -19.72
N THR A 404 -23.45 -25.61 -19.18
CA THR A 404 -23.50 -24.61 -18.10
C THR A 404 -22.50 -25.05 -17.07
N VAL A 405 -21.47 -24.24 -16.81
CA VAL A 405 -20.67 -24.37 -15.60
C VAL A 405 -21.71 -24.41 -14.47
N PRO A 406 -21.78 -25.47 -13.67
CA PRO A 406 -22.76 -25.50 -12.63
C PRO A 406 -22.59 -24.24 -11.79
N VAL A 407 -23.62 -23.41 -11.76
CA VAL A 407 -23.75 -22.38 -10.73
C VAL A 407 -23.76 -23.22 -9.46
N VAL A 408 -22.71 -23.11 -8.67
CA VAL A 408 -22.66 -23.71 -7.34
C VAL A 408 -23.77 -23.00 -6.59
N GLU A 409 -24.92 -23.67 -6.48
CA GLU A 409 -26.04 -23.20 -5.68
C GLU A 409 -25.53 -22.99 -4.25
N GLU A 410 -26.06 -21.99 -3.59
CA GLU A 410 -25.80 -21.52 -2.20
C GLU A 410 -25.78 -22.60 -1.10
N GLN A 411 -25.82 -23.88 -1.40
CA GLN A 411 -25.87 -24.97 -0.43
C GLN A 411 -24.54 -25.31 0.23
N VAL A 412 -23.40 -24.79 -0.21
CA VAL A 412 -22.09 -25.11 0.39
C VAL A 412 -21.78 -24.27 1.63
N ILE A 413 -22.54 -23.22 1.90
CA ILE A 413 -22.31 -22.35 3.08
C ILE A 413 -22.98 -22.90 4.35
N VAL A 414 -23.94 -23.82 4.22
CA VAL A 414 -24.69 -24.34 5.39
C VAL A 414 -23.99 -25.52 6.08
N ASP A 415 -23.08 -26.23 5.41
CA ASP A 415 -22.44 -27.42 5.96
C ASP A 415 -21.22 -27.15 6.86
N ILE A 416 -20.82 -25.88 7.02
CA ILE A 416 -19.72 -25.51 7.93
C ILE A 416 -20.20 -25.33 9.39
N GLU A 417 -21.50 -25.18 9.62
CA GLU A 417 -22.06 -24.99 10.98
C GLU A 417 -22.42 -26.29 11.72
N GLU A 418 -22.39 -27.45 11.09
CA GLU A 418 -22.80 -28.74 11.75
C GLU A 418 -21.67 -29.76 11.95
N GLY A 419 -20.42 -29.40 11.78
CA GLY A 419 -19.26 -30.24 12.13
C GLY A 419 -18.83 -30.03 13.57
N LYS A 420 -19.40 -30.82 14.49
CA LYS A 420 -18.96 -30.94 15.89
C LYS A 420 -17.54 -31.47 16.01
#